data_037b4f118bd529fc2165ddb3dbce6b04
#
_entry.id   037b4f118bd529fc2165ddb3dbce6b04
#
_cell.length_a   1.000
_cell.length_b   1.000
_cell.length_c   1.000
_cell.angle_alpha   90.00
_cell.angle_beta   90.00
_cell.angle_gamma   90.00
#
_symmetry.space_group_name_H-M   'P 1'
#
loop_
_entity.id
_entity.type
_entity.pdbx_description
1 polymer ?
#
loop_
_entity_poly.entity_id
_entity_poly.type
_entity_poly.pdbx_seq_one_letter_code
_entity_poly.pdbx_strand_id
1 'polypeptide(L)'
;MENPYIKQFPQLMAGKKILYVHGFASSGQSGTVSRMRTVMPQATVIAPDLPLHPQEAIDLLRRVCQQEQPHLIVGTSMGGMYTEMLRGYDRIMVNPALQMGDTMVSHNMMGAQHFQNPRQDGVQDFIVTKALVKEYKEITTHCFEGIDENERRRVTGLFGDEDTTVDTFDLFHRHYPRAIRFHGEHRMDDRSFMQSVLPVIRWVDDCQEQRSRPVILVAFESLIDSWGKARGSAQKAYRWLAETYSLYIVAPSLPNEPAQMGEVTRWVEQYINVPAWGRIIFTAHKQLLLGDYLIDPAADSELGGFMGTHIRLGDDTFKTWDEVITFFERLGGQ
;
A
#
# COMPACT_ATOMS: atom_id res chain seq x y z
N MET A 1 19.15 9.40 13.40
CA MET A 1 19.08 10.63 12.57
C MET A 1 17.73 10.61 11.90
N GLU A 2 16.91 11.65 12.11
CA GLU A 2 15.68 11.80 11.36
C GLU A 2 16.00 11.94 9.88
N ASN A 3 15.30 11.20 9.02
CA ASN A 3 15.49 11.31 7.59
C ASN A 3 14.73 12.55 7.10
N PRO A 4 15.42 13.68 6.73
CA PRO A 4 14.77 14.93 6.37
C PRO A 4 13.96 14.84 5.06
N TYR A 5 14.09 13.75 4.31
CA TYR A 5 13.35 13.51 3.06
C TYR A 5 12.02 12.78 3.28
N ILE A 6 11.74 12.29 4.50
CA ILE A 6 10.49 11.62 4.83
C ILE A 6 9.49 12.65 5.36
N LYS A 7 8.43 12.90 4.58
CA LYS A 7 7.34 13.77 4.97
C LYS A 7 6.54 13.13 6.12
N GLN A 8 6.21 13.92 7.14
CA GLN A 8 5.38 13.49 8.27
C GLN A 8 3.90 13.75 8.01
N PHE A 9 3.06 12.83 8.51
CA PHE A 9 1.61 12.89 8.43
C PHE A 9 1.02 12.75 9.84
N PRO A 10 1.04 13.81 10.67
CA PRO A 10 0.65 13.73 12.07
C PRO A 10 -0.81 13.32 12.30
N GLN A 11 -1.69 13.60 11.34
CA GLN A 11 -3.11 13.21 11.45
C GLN A 11 -3.38 11.76 11.03
N LEU A 12 -2.43 11.11 10.34
CA LEU A 12 -2.59 9.75 9.88
C LEU A 12 -2.46 8.78 11.06
N MET A 13 -3.47 7.95 11.25
CA MET A 13 -3.55 7.01 12.38
C MET A 13 -3.39 7.68 13.77
N ALA A 14 -3.71 8.98 13.90
CA ALA A 14 -3.55 9.71 15.16
C ALA A 14 -4.39 9.09 16.29
N GLY A 15 -3.76 8.82 17.43
CA GLY A 15 -4.37 8.17 18.58
C GLY A 15 -4.62 6.67 18.42
N LYS A 16 -4.26 6.07 17.27
CA LYS A 16 -4.45 4.65 16.98
C LYS A 16 -3.19 3.84 17.24
N LYS A 17 -3.36 2.53 17.41
CA LYS A 17 -2.29 1.56 17.59
C LYS A 17 -2.09 0.76 16.31
N ILE A 18 -0.84 0.64 15.88
CA ILE A 18 -0.42 -0.20 14.74
C ILE A 18 0.49 -1.29 15.29
N LEU A 19 0.13 -2.54 15.06
CA LEU A 19 1.02 -3.68 15.32
C LEU A 19 1.86 -3.93 14.07
N TYR A 20 3.18 -3.81 14.18
CA TYR A 20 4.09 -4.20 13.11
C TYR A 20 4.71 -5.57 13.41
N VAL A 21 4.60 -6.48 12.44
CA VAL A 21 5.11 -7.85 12.51
C VAL A 21 6.28 -7.98 11.54
N HIS A 22 7.48 -8.09 12.10
CA HIS A 22 8.72 -8.08 11.30
C HIS A 22 8.99 -9.41 10.57
N GLY A 23 9.83 -9.35 9.53
CA GLY A 23 10.28 -10.49 8.76
C GLY A 23 11.34 -11.34 9.46
N PHE A 24 11.75 -12.42 8.78
CA PHE A 24 12.79 -13.34 9.26
C PHE A 24 14.12 -12.62 9.51
N ALA A 25 14.81 -13.01 10.56
CA ALA A 25 16.09 -12.43 11.01
C ALA A 25 16.06 -10.92 11.25
N SER A 26 14.87 -10.33 11.47
CA SER A 26 14.67 -8.93 11.83
C SER A 26 14.27 -8.79 13.30
N SER A 27 13.84 -7.59 13.73
CA SER A 27 13.38 -7.31 15.10
C SER A 27 12.38 -6.17 15.15
N GLY A 28 11.83 -5.91 16.33
CA GLY A 28 11.01 -4.75 16.65
C GLY A 28 11.76 -3.40 16.58
N GLN A 29 13.07 -3.40 16.35
CA GLN A 29 13.90 -2.20 16.17
C GLN A 29 14.35 -2.01 14.72
N SER A 30 13.64 -2.60 13.76
CA SER A 30 13.96 -2.48 12.33
C SER A 30 13.77 -1.05 11.79
N GLY A 31 14.43 -0.76 10.68
CA GLY A 31 14.30 0.52 9.98
C GLY A 31 12.84 0.84 9.58
N THR A 32 12.04 -0.19 9.28
CA THR A 32 10.60 -0.02 8.97
C THR A 32 9.82 0.51 10.18
N VAL A 33 10.08 0.00 11.38
CA VAL A 33 9.45 0.50 12.62
C VAL A 33 9.83 1.96 12.87
N SER A 34 11.11 2.28 12.71
CA SER A 34 11.63 3.66 12.85
C SER A 34 10.93 4.61 11.85
N ARG A 35 10.79 4.18 10.60
CA ARG A 35 10.11 4.93 9.54
C ARG A 35 8.63 5.14 9.87
N MET A 36 7.91 4.11 10.29
CA MET A 36 6.50 4.24 10.66
C MET A 36 6.31 5.26 11.78
N ARG A 37 7.16 5.22 12.82
CA ARG A 37 7.13 6.20 13.94
C ARG A 37 7.43 7.62 13.48
N THR A 38 8.37 7.80 12.54
CA THR A 38 8.73 9.11 11.98
C THR A 38 7.61 9.68 11.11
N VAL A 39 7.02 8.86 10.25
CA VAL A 39 6.00 9.30 9.28
C VAL A 39 4.65 9.56 9.96
N MET A 40 4.31 8.76 10.98
CA MET A 40 3.04 8.83 11.72
C MET A 40 3.29 9.11 13.22
N PRO A 41 3.75 10.32 13.57
CA PRO A 41 4.24 10.62 14.92
C PRO A 41 3.18 10.56 16.03
N GLN A 42 1.89 10.62 15.68
CA GLN A 42 0.80 10.51 16.65
C GLN A 42 0.18 9.11 16.71
N ALA A 43 0.68 8.15 15.93
CA ALA A 43 0.31 6.75 16.03
C ALA A 43 1.22 6.02 17.05
N THR A 44 0.69 5.04 17.76
CA THR A 44 1.48 4.14 18.60
C THR A 44 1.88 2.90 17.81
N VAL A 45 3.16 2.76 17.47
CA VAL A 45 3.69 1.59 16.75
C VAL A 45 4.24 0.58 17.74
N ILE A 46 3.56 -0.56 17.85
CA ILE A 46 3.91 -1.72 18.65
C ILE A 46 4.64 -2.71 17.76
N ALA A 47 5.83 -3.13 18.14
CA ALA A 47 6.66 -4.04 17.35
C ALA A 47 7.43 -4.97 18.30
N PRO A 48 6.86 -6.12 18.70
CA PRO A 48 7.55 -7.08 19.54
C PRO A 48 8.64 -7.82 18.75
N ASP A 49 9.70 -8.24 19.44
CA ASP A 49 10.63 -9.22 18.90
C ASP A 49 9.98 -10.60 18.88
N LEU A 50 9.97 -11.25 17.74
CA LEU A 50 9.32 -12.53 17.59
C LEU A 50 10.24 -13.67 18.05
N PRO A 51 9.70 -14.68 18.78
CA PRO A 51 10.38 -15.94 18.99
C PRO A 51 10.75 -16.63 17.66
N LEU A 52 11.80 -17.45 17.72
CA LEU A 52 12.24 -18.20 16.54
C LEU A 52 11.26 -19.31 16.14
N HIS A 53 10.65 -19.96 17.12
CA HIS A 53 9.67 -21.01 16.91
C HIS A 53 8.31 -20.44 16.52
N PRO A 54 7.72 -20.87 15.39
CA PRO A 54 6.56 -20.20 14.81
C PRO A 54 5.30 -20.28 15.68
N GLN A 55 5.11 -21.38 16.43
CA GLN A 55 3.97 -21.49 17.35
C GLN A 55 4.08 -20.48 18.50
N GLU A 56 5.26 -20.31 19.07
CA GLU A 56 5.51 -19.33 20.13
C GLU A 56 5.31 -17.90 19.62
N ALA A 57 5.73 -17.63 18.37
CA ALA A 57 5.59 -16.34 17.74
C ALA A 57 4.10 -15.98 17.51
N ILE A 58 3.29 -16.89 16.97
CA ILE A 58 1.86 -16.61 16.76
C ILE A 58 1.11 -16.49 18.09
N ASP A 59 1.47 -17.26 19.12
CA ASP A 59 0.88 -17.16 20.43
C ASP A 59 1.24 -15.84 21.13
N LEU A 60 2.48 -15.35 20.97
CA LEU A 60 2.87 -14.01 21.39
C LEU A 60 2.03 -12.94 20.71
N LEU A 61 1.91 -13.00 19.37
CA LEU A 61 1.18 -12.02 18.59
C LEU A 61 -0.31 -12.00 18.96
N ARG A 62 -0.93 -13.16 19.19
CA ARG A 62 -2.31 -13.24 19.67
C ARG A 62 -2.49 -12.57 21.04
N ARG A 63 -1.56 -12.80 21.99
CA ARG A 63 -1.57 -12.12 23.29
C ARG A 63 -1.43 -10.59 23.14
N VAL A 64 -0.48 -10.15 22.29
CA VAL A 64 -0.31 -8.71 22.00
C VAL A 64 -1.59 -8.13 21.40
N CYS A 65 -2.21 -8.80 20.43
CA CYS A 65 -3.49 -8.35 19.87
C CYS A 65 -4.60 -8.24 20.92
N GLN A 66 -4.71 -9.21 21.84
CA GLN A 66 -5.71 -9.18 22.93
C GLN A 66 -5.47 -8.05 23.93
N GLN A 67 -4.21 -7.76 24.26
CA GLN A 67 -3.84 -6.74 25.23
C GLN A 67 -3.91 -5.33 24.65
N GLU A 68 -3.40 -5.15 23.43
CA GLU A 68 -3.21 -3.85 22.82
C GLU A 68 -4.38 -3.42 21.93
N GLN A 69 -5.18 -4.37 21.44
CA GLN A 69 -6.29 -4.12 20.50
C GLN A 69 -5.86 -3.20 19.34
N PRO A 70 -4.92 -3.61 18.48
CA PRO A 70 -4.42 -2.74 17.41
C PRO A 70 -5.53 -2.41 16.40
N HIS A 71 -5.53 -1.18 15.90
CA HIS A 71 -6.44 -0.73 14.85
C HIS A 71 -6.01 -1.21 13.47
N LEU A 72 -4.72 -1.51 13.32
CA LEU A 72 -4.13 -2.00 12.08
C LEU A 72 -2.96 -2.93 12.39
N ILE A 73 -2.82 -4.01 11.64
CA ILE A 73 -1.65 -4.88 11.67
C ILE A 73 -0.92 -4.78 10.32
N VAL A 74 0.38 -4.52 10.36
CA VAL A 74 1.23 -4.49 9.16
C VAL A 74 2.31 -5.54 9.31
N GLY A 75 2.34 -6.53 8.41
CA GLY A 75 3.34 -7.60 8.42
C GLY A 75 4.15 -7.64 7.14
N THR A 76 5.46 -7.90 7.26
CA THR A 76 6.36 -8.00 6.11
C THR A 76 7.00 -9.39 6.03
N SER A 77 7.08 -9.98 4.85
CA SER A 77 7.72 -11.28 4.62
C SER A 77 7.16 -12.38 5.56
N MET A 78 7.99 -13.02 6.39
CA MET A 78 7.55 -13.96 7.44
C MET A 78 6.49 -13.32 8.37
N GLY A 79 6.66 -12.05 8.72
CA GLY A 79 5.65 -11.30 9.50
C GLY A 79 4.31 -11.17 8.78
N GLY A 80 4.32 -11.12 7.45
CA GLY A 80 3.10 -11.18 6.63
C GLY A 80 2.37 -12.51 6.75
N MET A 81 3.09 -13.62 6.82
CA MET A 81 2.51 -14.95 7.10
C MET A 81 1.78 -14.98 8.45
N TYR A 82 2.41 -14.49 9.52
CA TYR A 82 1.75 -14.41 10.82
C TYR A 82 0.57 -13.46 10.82
N THR A 83 0.70 -12.32 10.15
CA THR A 83 -0.38 -11.32 10.03
C THR A 83 -1.60 -11.93 9.34
N GLU A 84 -1.41 -12.83 8.39
CA GLU A 84 -2.50 -13.55 7.75
C GLU A 84 -3.34 -14.36 8.76
N MET A 85 -2.73 -14.94 9.78
CA MET A 85 -3.40 -15.76 10.80
C MET A 85 -4.06 -14.95 11.93
N LEU A 86 -3.89 -13.62 11.97
CA LEU A 86 -4.46 -12.73 12.98
C LEU A 86 -5.81 -12.17 12.49
N ARG A 87 -6.90 -12.88 12.80
CA ARG A 87 -8.26 -12.55 12.34
C ARG A 87 -8.90 -11.41 13.15
N GLY A 88 -9.88 -10.74 12.51
CA GLY A 88 -10.69 -9.71 13.15
C GLY A 88 -10.10 -8.30 13.11
N TYR A 89 -8.94 -8.11 12.49
CA TYR A 89 -8.23 -6.83 12.37
C TYR A 89 -8.10 -6.38 10.92
N ASP A 90 -7.99 -5.07 10.69
CA ASP A 90 -7.51 -4.55 9.41
C ASP A 90 -6.03 -4.89 9.24
N ARG A 91 -5.65 -5.44 8.09
CA ARG A 91 -4.31 -6.02 7.88
C ARG A 91 -3.72 -5.62 6.54
N ILE A 92 -2.45 -5.25 6.57
CA ILE A 92 -1.63 -5.01 5.37
C ILE A 92 -0.47 -6.01 5.43
N MET A 93 -0.32 -6.78 4.37
CA MET A 93 0.78 -7.73 4.23
C MET A 93 1.66 -7.31 3.05
N VAL A 94 2.95 -7.14 3.29
CA VAL A 94 3.92 -6.73 2.27
C VAL A 94 4.84 -7.90 1.99
N ASN A 95 4.86 -8.36 0.74
CA ASN A 95 5.63 -9.51 0.29
C ASN A 95 5.51 -10.72 1.25
N PRO A 96 4.28 -11.15 1.61
CA PRO A 96 4.09 -12.14 2.67
C PRO A 96 4.65 -13.50 2.25
N ALA A 97 5.54 -14.07 3.08
CA ALA A 97 6.12 -15.40 2.86
C ALA A 97 5.15 -16.50 3.30
N LEU A 98 4.01 -16.62 2.62
CA LEU A 98 2.90 -17.54 2.96
C LEU A 98 3.29 -19.03 2.91
N GLN A 99 4.44 -19.35 2.34
CA GLN A 99 5.06 -20.67 2.28
C GLN A 99 6.46 -20.62 2.91
N MET A 100 6.60 -20.01 4.10
CA MET A 100 7.88 -19.68 4.73
C MET A 100 8.82 -20.87 4.83
N GLY A 101 8.32 -22.07 5.18
CA GLY A 101 9.16 -23.26 5.28
C GLY A 101 9.78 -23.67 3.94
N ASP A 102 9.08 -23.49 2.82
CA ASP A 102 9.61 -23.75 1.48
C ASP A 102 10.58 -22.65 1.04
N THR A 103 10.28 -21.39 1.38
CA THR A 103 11.19 -20.25 1.19
C THR A 103 12.52 -20.47 1.91
N MET A 104 12.50 -20.97 3.14
CA MET A 104 13.73 -21.30 3.89
C MET A 104 14.61 -22.33 3.17
N VAL A 105 14.00 -23.32 2.54
CA VAL A 105 14.73 -24.35 1.77
C VAL A 105 15.28 -23.80 0.46
N SER A 106 14.46 -23.13 -0.32
CA SER A 106 14.84 -22.61 -1.65
C SER A 106 15.94 -21.55 -1.59
N HIS A 107 16.00 -20.79 -0.49
CA HIS A 107 17.01 -19.74 -0.28
C HIS A 107 18.16 -20.15 0.64
N ASN A 108 18.33 -21.47 0.91
CA ASN A 108 19.43 -21.99 1.73
C ASN A 108 19.57 -21.29 3.10
N MET A 109 18.44 -21.01 3.78
CA MET A 109 18.45 -20.32 5.07
C MET A 109 18.78 -21.24 6.25
N MET A 110 19.08 -22.53 6.01
CA MET A 110 19.48 -23.47 7.07
C MET A 110 20.89 -23.18 7.58
N GLY A 111 21.13 -23.49 8.85
CA GLY A 111 22.42 -23.29 9.53
C GLY A 111 22.45 -22.02 10.37
N ALA A 112 23.66 -21.54 10.64
CA ALA A 112 23.87 -20.35 11.44
C ALA A 112 23.35 -19.10 10.70
N GLN A 113 22.60 -18.27 11.41
CA GLN A 113 22.01 -17.03 10.93
C GLN A 113 22.29 -15.92 11.96
N HIS A 114 22.24 -14.67 11.50
CA HIS A 114 22.45 -13.50 12.32
C HIS A 114 21.24 -12.54 12.22
N PHE A 115 20.79 -11.99 13.34
CA PHE A 115 19.76 -10.96 13.32
C PHE A 115 20.31 -9.65 12.74
N GLN A 116 19.59 -9.09 11.77
CA GLN A 116 20.02 -7.90 11.03
C GLN A 116 19.82 -6.61 11.83
N ASN A 117 19.00 -6.66 12.86
CA ASN A 117 18.68 -5.54 13.73
C ASN A 117 18.83 -5.95 15.21
N PRO A 118 19.18 -5.02 16.10
CA PRO A 118 19.24 -5.30 17.54
C PRO A 118 17.91 -5.85 18.07
N ARG A 119 17.98 -6.77 19.00
CA ARG A 119 16.82 -7.32 19.73
C ARG A 119 16.86 -6.86 21.19
N GLN A 120 15.68 -6.80 21.81
CA GLN A 120 15.57 -6.42 23.23
C GLN A 120 16.17 -7.47 24.17
N ASP A 121 16.15 -8.75 23.77
CA ASP A 121 16.76 -9.86 24.49
C ASP A 121 18.28 -9.96 24.33
N GLY A 122 18.87 -9.14 23.46
CA GLY A 122 20.31 -9.11 23.18
C GLY A 122 20.83 -10.28 22.34
N VAL A 123 19.96 -11.19 21.90
CA VAL A 123 20.32 -12.32 21.03
C VAL A 123 20.72 -11.80 19.66
N GLN A 124 21.89 -12.21 19.16
CA GLN A 124 22.42 -11.80 17.86
C GLN A 124 22.42 -12.95 16.84
N ASP A 125 22.66 -14.17 17.30
CA ASP A 125 22.83 -15.34 16.44
C ASP A 125 21.80 -16.40 16.78
N PHE A 126 21.41 -17.17 15.76
CA PHE A 126 20.50 -18.32 15.90
C PHE A 126 20.80 -19.40 14.86
N ILE A 127 20.23 -20.57 15.02
CA ILE A 127 20.44 -21.68 14.12
C ILE A 127 19.09 -22.12 13.52
N VAL A 128 19.02 -22.14 12.20
CA VAL A 128 17.88 -22.73 11.47
C VAL A 128 18.15 -24.20 11.27
N THR A 129 17.42 -25.02 12.00
CA THR A 129 17.48 -26.49 11.92
C THR A 129 16.45 -27.03 10.93
N LYS A 130 16.61 -28.30 10.51
CA LYS A 130 15.58 -29.03 9.74
C LYS A 130 14.26 -29.14 10.52
N ALA A 131 14.31 -29.26 11.84
CA ALA A 131 13.14 -29.28 12.70
C ALA A 131 12.38 -27.95 12.62
N LEU A 132 13.10 -26.83 12.75
CA LEU A 132 12.52 -25.49 12.63
C LEU A 132 11.86 -25.27 11.24
N VAL A 133 12.49 -25.68 10.15
CA VAL A 133 11.90 -25.64 8.80
C VAL A 133 10.60 -26.45 8.75
N LYS A 134 10.56 -27.61 9.39
CA LYS A 134 9.35 -28.44 9.46
C LYS A 134 8.23 -27.70 10.22
N GLU A 135 8.55 -27.08 11.36
CA GLU A 135 7.58 -26.28 12.13
C GLU A 135 6.99 -25.14 11.27
N TYR A 136 7.81 -24.44 10.47
CA TYR A 136 7.34 -23.41 9.54
C TYR A 136 6.46 -23.98 8.41
N LYS A 137 6.76 -25.19 7.92
CA LYS A 137 5.86 -25.86 6.95
C LYS A 137 4.53 -26.24 7.58
N GLU A 138 4.53 -26.72 8.81
CA GLU A 138 3.31 -27.06 9.55
C GLU A 138 2.47 -25.82 9.84
N ILE A 139 3.05 -24.73 10.37
CA ILE A 139 2.29 -23.53 10.72
C ILE A 139 1.66 -22.86 9.49
N THR A 140 2.32 -22.88 8.33
CA THR A 140 1.79 -22.30 7.09
C THR A 140 0.55 -23.01 6.57
N THR A 141 0.26 -24.22 7.00
CA THR A 141 -0.99 -24.92 6.64
C THR A 141 -2.23 -24.24 7.23
N HIS A 142 -2.07 -23.44 8.30
CA HIS A 142 -3.13 -22.66 8.94
C HIS A 142 -3.40 -21.31 8.28
N CYS A 143 -2.58 -20.92 7.29
CA CYS A 143 -2.90 -19.75 6.46
C CYS A 143 -4.22 -19.99 5.72
N PHE A 144 -5.03 -18.92 5.64
CA PHE A 144 -6.32 -18.90 4.96
C PHE A 144 -7.45 -19.72 5.62
N GLU A 145 -7.24 -20.34 6.78
CA GLU A 145 -8.31 -20.99 7.53
C GLU A 145 -9.35 -19.97 8.03
N GLY A 146 -10.64 -20.27 7.93
CA GLY A 146 -11.72 -19.48 8.51
C GLY A 146 -11.90 -18.09 7.88
N ILE A 147 -11.52 -17.89 6.62
CA ILE A 147 -11.77 -16.63 5.89
C ILE A 147 -13.24 -16.55 5.51
N ASP A 148 -13.93 -15.54 6.02
CA ASP A 148 -15.25 -15.14 5.57
C ASP A 148 -15.20 -13.84 4.75
N GLU A 149 -16.35 -13.34 4.32
CA GLU A 149 -16.45 -12.12 3.50
C GLU A 149 -16.02 -10.86 4.28
N ASN A 150 -16.18 -10.82 5.61
CA ASN A 150 -15.74 -9.70 6.44
C ASN A 150 -14.20 -9.66 6.52
N GLU A 151 -13.57 -10.84 6.68
CA GLU A 151 -12.12 -10.96 6.65
C GLU A 151 -11.54 -10.54 5.29
N ARG A 152 -12.18 -10.92 4.18
CA ARG A 152 -11.75 -10.53 2.83
C ARG A 152 -11.68 -9.02 2.63
N ARG A 153 -12.58 -8.26 3.25
CA ARG A 153 -12.66 -6.80 3.13
C ARG A 153 -11.60 -6.07 3.95
N ARG A 154 -11.05 -6.72 4.98
CA ARG A 154 -10.10 -6.14 5.93
C ARG A 154 -8.65 -6.33 5.53
N VAL A 155 -8.38 -7.05 4.45
CA VAL A 155 -7.04 -7.50 4.11
C VAL A 155 -6.58 -6.92 2.79
N THR A 156 -5.36 -6.36 2.79
CA THR A 156 -4.67 -5.90 1.58
C THR A 156 -3.28 -6.53 1.53
N GLY A 157 -2.96 -7.17 0.42
CA GLY A 157 -1.62 -7.68 0.11
C GLY A 157 -0.91 -6.77 -0.87
N LEU A 158 0.34 -6.44 -0.58
CA LEU A 158 1.24 -5.66 -1.43
C LEU A 158 2.39 -6.55 -1.86
N PHE A 159 2.66 -6.63 -3.16
CA PHE A 159 3.63 -7.53 -3.76
C PHE A 159 4.59 -6.77 -4.67
N GLY A 160 5.89 -6.79 -4.35
CA GLY A 160 6.91 -6.17 -5.18
C GLY A 160 7.07 -6.89 -6.51
N ASP A 161 7.06 -6.16 -7.61
CA ASP A 161 7.24 -6.71 -8.96
C ASP A 161 8.69 -7.13 -9.25
N GLU A 162 9.64 -6.70 -8.43
CA GLU A 162 11.06 -7.08 -8.44
C GLU A 162 11.44 -8.02 -7.28
N ASP A 163 10.44 -8.57 -6.56
CA ASP A 163 10.69 -9.54 -5.46
C ASP A 163 11.15 -10.89 -6.02
N THR A 164 12.42 -11.22 -5.79
CA THR A 164 13.02 -12.51 -6.16
C THR A 164 13.03 -13.52 -5.03
N THR A 165 12.56 -13.15 -3.84
CA THR A 165 12.60 -14.00 -2.64
C THR A 165 11.28 -14.73 -2.41
N VAL A 166 10.16 -14.06 -2.66
CA VAL A 166 8.82 -14.58 -2.39
C VAL A 166 7.90 -14.34 -3.59
N ASP A 167 7.26 -15.38 -4.07
CA ASP A 167 6.23 -15.31 -5.10
C ASP A 167 4.95 -15.97 -4.61
N THR A 168 4.16 -15.21 -3.87
CA THR A 168 2.88 -15.67 -3.30
C THR A 168 1.68 -14.82 -3.73
N PHE A 169 1.83 -14.01 -4.77
CA PHE A 169 0.75 -13.16 -5.28
C PHE A 169 -0.49 -13.98 -5.68
N ASP A 170 -0.32 -14.99 -6.53
CA ASP A 170 -1.43 -15.82 -7.01
C ASP A 170 -2.07 -16.63 -5.89
N LEU A 171 -1.27 -17.13 -4.95
CA LEU A 171 -1.77 -17.80 -3.76
C LEU A 171 -2.64 -16.88 -2.92
N PHE A 172 -2.18 -15.68 -2.65
CA PHE A 172 -2.92 -14.67 -1.90
C PHE A 172 -4.20 -14.24 -2.63
N HIS A 173 -4.10 -13.93 -3.94
CA HIS A 173 -5.20 -13.40 -4.74
C HIS A 173 -6.39 -14.37 -4.85
N ARG A 174 -6.17 -15.68 -4.76
CA ARG A 174 -7.25 -16.68 -4.69
C ARG A 174 -8.14 -16.52 -3.45
N HIS A 175 -7.62 -15.94 -2.37
CA HIS A 175 -8.31 -15.79 -1.09
C HIS A 175 -8.75 -14.36 -0.80
N TYR A 176 -7.96 -13.38 -1.22
CA TYR A 176 -8.19 -11.96 -0.94
C TYR A 176 -8.19 -11.12 -2.23
N PRO A 177 -9.27 -10.33 -2.49
CA PRO A 177 -9.39 -9.57 -3.73
C PRO A 177 -8.42 -8.39 -3.83
N ARG A 178 -7.95 -7.85 -2.69
CA ARG A 178 -7.03 -6.71 -2.67
C ARG A 178 -5.57 -7.19 -2.68
N ALA A 179 -5.16 -7.82 -3.78
CA ALA A 179 -3.76 -8.15 -4.07
C ALA A 179 -3.22 -7.11 -5.06
N ILE A 180 -2.24 -6.33 -4.65
CA ILE A 180 -1.74 -5.16 -5.38
C ILE A 180 -0.26 -5.36 -5.66
N ARG A 181 0.16 -5.23 -6.92
CA ARG A 181 1.59 -5.19 -7.29
C ARG A 181 2.10 -3.76 -7.13
N PHE A 182 3.30 -3.61 -6.58
CA PHE A 182 3.98 -2.33 -6.47
C PHE A 182 5.41 -2.42 -7.03
N HIS A 183 5.97 -1.27 -7.43
CA HIS A 183 7.35 -1.23 -7.89
C HIS A 183 8.32 -1.32 -6.73
N GLY A 184 8.97 -2.46 -6.60
CA GLY A 184 9.93 -2.69 -5.53
C GLY A 184 10.35 -4.14 -5.35
N GLU A 185 11.41 -4.28 -4.57
CA GLU A 185 12.03 -5.56 -4.22
C GLU A 185 11.36 -6.21 -2.98
N HIS A 186 11.93 -7.35 -2.55
CA HIS A 186 11.50 -8.02 -1.31
C HIS A 186 11.62 -7.13 -0.08
N ARG A 187 12.73 -6.39 0.03
CA ARG A 187 12.96 -5.44 1.14
C ARG A 187 12.36 -4.09 0.83
N MET A 188 11.48 -3.66 1.68
CA MET A 188 10.82 -2.37 1.56
C MET A 188 11.78 -1.22 1.94
N ASP A 189 12.18 -0.42 0.97
CA ASP A 189 12.89 0.83 1.15
C ASP A 189 11.95 2.00 1.50
N ASP A 190 12.52 3.21 1.68
CA ASP A 190 11.76 4.42 2.00
C ASP A 190 10.77 4.78 0.89
N ARG A 191 11.19 4.63 -0.36
CA ARG A 191 10.36 4.94 -1.53
C ARG A 191 9.15 4.01 -1.61
N SER A 192 9.38 2.71 -1.52
CA SER A 192 8.33 1.69 -1.57
C SER A 192 7.34 1.86 -0.41
N PHE A 193 7.83 2.18 0.79
CA PHE A 193 6.96 2.49 1.93
C PHE A 193 6.06 3.70 1.64
N MET A 194 6.64 4.83 1.23
CA MET A 194 5.91 6.09 1.01
C MET A 194 4.93 6.01 -0.17
N GLN A 195 5.29 5.29 -1.24
CA GLN A 195 4.49 5.24 -2.46
C GLN A 195 3.48 4.09 -2.49
N SER A 196 3.67 3.05 -1.67
CA SER A 196 2.85 1.84 -1.75
C SER A 196 2.16 1.51 -0.43
N VAL A 197 2.87 1.46 0.68
CA VAL A 197 2.28 1.08 1.98
C VAL A 197 1.50 2.23 2.60
N LEU A 198 2.06 3.43 2.58
CA LEU A 198 1.42 4.62 3.19
C LEU A 198 0.05 4.96 2.58
N PRO A 199 -0.15 4.93 1.24
CA PRO A 199 -1.48 5.10 0.65
C PRO A 199 -2.51 4.09 1.16
N VAL A 200 -2.11 2.82 1.35
CA VAL A 200 -3.01 1.78 1.87
C VAL A 200 -3.34 2.02 3.35
N ILE A 201 -2.35 2.40 4.17
CA ILE A 201 -2.60 2.81 5.57
C ILE A 201 -3.62 3.96 5.61
N ARG A 202 -3.50 4.93 4.70
CA ARG A 202 -4.44 6.06 4.60
C ARG A 202 -5.85 5.60 4.22
N TRP A 203 -6.00 4.68 3.29
CA TRP A 203 -7.31 4.13 2.93
C TRP A 203 -7.96 3.40 4.12
N VAL A 204 -7.17 2.67 4.90
CA VAL A 204 -7.66 2.01 6.12
C VAL A 204 -8.10 3.06 7.15
N ASP A 205 -7.28 4.07 7.41
CA ASP A 205 -7.58 5.15 8.35
C ASP A 205 -8.83 5.93 7.95
N ASP A 206 -8.96 6.28 6.66
CA ASP A 206 -10.14 6.97 6.13
C ASP A 206 -11.42 6.11 6.27
N CYS A 207 -11.32 4.80 6.03
CA CYS A 207 -12.45 3.88 6.21
C CYS A 207 -12.86 3.77 7.68
N GLN A 208 -11.91 3.66 8.60
CA GLN A 208 -12.17 3.56 10.04
C GLN A 208 -12.82 4.84 10.59
N GLU A 209 -12.37 6.00 10.13
CA GLU A 209 -12.89 7.31 10.52
C GLU A 209 -14.15 7.72 9.73
N GLN A 210 -14.58 6.91 8.76
CA GLN A 210 -15.64 7.29 7.81
C GLN A 210 -15.39 8.66 7.17
N ARG A 211 -14.12 8.96 6.89
CA ARG A 211 -13.68 10.27 6.39
C ARG A 211 -14.05 10.42 4.92
N SER A 212 -14.87 11.42 4.63
CA SER A 212 -15.14 11.87 3.25
C SER A 212 -14.09 12.88 2.83
N ARG A 213 -13.51 12.68 1.65
CA ARG A 213 -12.57 13.62 1.03
C ARG A 213 -13.17 14.18 -0.24
N PRO A 214 -12.91 15.46 -0.58
CA PRO A 214 -13.33 15.99 -1.86
C PRO A 214 -12.79 15.13 -3.01
N VAL A 215 -13.62 14.94 -4.03
CA VAL A 215 -13.34 14.06 -5.17
C VAL A 215 -12.73 14.87 -6.30
N ILE A 216 -11.56 14.46 -6.75
CA ILE A 216 -10.92 14.98 -7.98
C ILE A 216 -10.99 13.90 -9.06
N LEU A 217 -11.67 14.21 -10.15
CA LEU A 217 -11.63 13.43 -11.37
C LEU A 217 -10.50 13.93 -12.25
N VAL A 218 -9.63 13.02 -12.70
CA VAL A 218 -8.48 13.34 -13.54
C VAL A 218 -8.65 12.63 -14.88
N ALA A 219 -8.89 13.39 -15.93
CA ALA A 219 -8.95 12.81 -17.26
C ALA A 219 -7.61 12.16 -17.61
N PHE A 220 -7.63 10.96 -18.17
CA PHE A 220 -6.41 10.22 -18.53
C PHE A 220 -5.53 11.02 -19.49
N GLU A 221 -6.16 11.77 -20.39
CA GLU A 221 -5.48 12.66 -21.34
C GLU A 221 -4.69 13.79 -20.65
N SER A 222 -5.03 14.12 -19.40
CA SER A 222 -4.27 15.07 -18.58
C SER A 222 -2.94 14.49 -18.09
N LEU A 223 -2.86 13.16 -17.95
CA LEU A 223 -1.71 12.46 -17.40
C LEU A 223 -0.65 12.13 -18.45
N ILE A 224 -1.03 12.03 -19.72
CA ILE A 224 -0.15 11.62 -20.82
C ILE A 224 0.21 12.78 -21.76
N ASP A 225 1.37 12.68 -22.38
CA ASP A 225 1.76 13.53 -23.49
C ASP A 225 1.37 12.91 -24.86
N SER A 226 1.69 13.60 -25.95
CA SER A 226 1.43 13.12 -27.31
C SER A 226 2.21 11.84 -27.69
N TRP A 227 3.17 11.42 -26.88
CA TRP A 227 3.97 10.22 -27.08
C TRP A 227 3.56 9.06 -26.15
N GLY A 228 2.47 9.22 -25.38
CA GLY A 228 2.00 8.23 -24.41
C GLY A 228 2.85 8.15 -23.15
N LYS A 229 3.78 9.09 -22.92
CA LYS A 229 4.54 9.19 -21.66
C LYS A 229 3.82 10.06 -20.65
N ALA A 230 4.23 9.96 -19.39
CA ALA A 230 3.70 10.84 -18.35
C ALA A 230 4.03 12.32 -18.66
N ARG A 231 2.98 13.15 -18.63
CA ARG A 231 3.07 14.58 -18.94
C ARG A 231 3.73 15.37 -17.81
N GLY A 232 4.97 15.82 -18.02
CA GLY A 232 5.67 16.71 -17.07
C GLY A 232 5.58 16.23 -15.61
N SER A 233 5.06 17.08 -14.73
CA SER A 233 4.91 16.80 -13.29
C SER A 233 3.68 15.95 -12.92
N ALA A 234 2.92 15.41 -13.88
CA ALA A 234 1.64 14.71 -13.65
C ALA A 234 1.70 13.62 -12.57
N GLN A 235 2.74 12.77 -12.60
CA GLN A 235 2.90 11.71 -11.59
C GLN A 235 3.10 12.27 -10.18
N LYS A 236 3.94 13.30 -10.05
CA LYS A 236 4.21 13.97 -8.77
C LYS A 236 2.93 14.65 -8.27
N ALA A 237 2.23 15.37 -9.14
CA ALA A 237 0.99 16.06 -8.83
C ALA A 237 -0.10 15.09 -8.39
N TYR A 238 -0.30 13.98 -9.11
CA TYR A 238 -1.29 12.96 -8.74
C TYR A 238 -1.02 12.39 -7.34
N ARG A 239 0.23 12.00 -7.05
CA ARG A 239 0.60 11.46 -5.73
C ARG A 239 0.41 12.49 -4.61
N TRP A 240 0.80 13.73 -4.85
CA TRP A 240 0.63 14.82 -3.89
C TRP A 240 -0.87 15.10 -3.61
N LEU A 241 -1.69 15.22 -4.66
CA LEU A 241 -3.13 15.41 -4.52
C LEU A 241 -3.79 14.23 -3.79
N ALA A 242 -3.36 12.99 -4.05
CA ALA A 242 -3.87 11.79 -3.38
C ALA A 242 -3.60 11.76 -1.87
N GLU A 243 -2.73 12.61 -1.35
CA GLU A 243 -2.52 12.77 0.09
C GLU A 243 -3.71 13.45 0.79
N THR A 244 -4.44 14.30 0.10
CA THR A 244 -5.53 15.11 0.68
C THR A 244 -6.90 14.81 0.07
N TYR A 245 -6.94 14.46 -1.20
CA TYR A 245 -8.16 14.31 -1.99
C TYR A 245 -8.43 12.85 -2.37
N SER A 246 -9.67 12.55 -2.74
CA SER A 246 -10.05 11.26 -3.31
C SER A 246 -9.97 11.35 -4.84
N LEU A 247 -8.87 10.83 -5.43
CA LEU A 247 -8.62 10.90 -6.86
C LEU A 247 -9.17 9.68 -7.59
N TYR A 248 -9.78 9.94 -8.75
CA TYR A 248 -10.15 8.91 -9.73
C TYR A 248 -9.68 9.32 -11.12
N ILE A 249 -9.08 8.38 -11.85
CA ILE A 249 -8.71 8.58 -13.25
C ILE A 249 -9.94 8.28 -14.10
N VAL A 250 -10.29 9.18 -14.99
CA VAL A 250 -11.39 9.03 -15.93
C VAL A 250 -10.81 8.82 -17.33
N ALA A 251 -11.06 7.67 -17.91
CA ALA A 251 -10.56 7.31 -19.24
C ALA A 251 -11.72 6.99 -20.19
N PRO A 252 -11.54 7.20 -21.50
CA PRO A 252 -12.60 6.91 -22.47
C PRO A 252 -12.93 5.41 -22.50
N SER A 253 -14.22 5.11 -22.64
CA SER A 253 -14.71 3.78 -22.94
C SER A 253 -15.12 3.76 -24.41
N LEU A 254 -14.31 3.13 -25.26
CA LEU A 254 -14.58 3.00 -26.69
C LEU A 254 -15.08 1.58 -26.98
N PRO A 255 -16.38 1.40 -27.33
CA PRO A 255 -16.96 0.07 -27.52
C PRO A 255 -16.27 -0.79 -28.60
N ASN A 256 -15.66 -0.14 -29.58
CA ASN A 256 -14.99 -0.81 -30.69
C ASN A 256 -13.49 -1.08 -30.41
N GLU A 257 -12.96 -0.58 -29.30
CA GLU A 257 -11.54 -0.67 -28.92
C GLU A 257 -11.34 -1.17 -27.48
N PRO A 258 -11.85 -2.37 -27.14
CA PRO A 258 -11.76 -2.88 -25.75
C PRO A 258 -10.30 -3.07 -25.27
N ALA A 259 -9.36 -3.27 -26.18
CA ALA A 259 -7.93 -3.39 -25.84
C ALA A 259 -7.37 -2.10 -25.20
N GLN A 260 -7.90 -0.95 -25.55
CA GLN A 260 -7.46 0.35 -25.03
C GLN A 260 -7.66 0.46 -23.51
N MET A 261 -8.73 -0.11 -22.95
CA MET A 261 -8.91 -0.14 -21.50
C MET A 261 -7.78 -0.87 -20.79
N GLY A 262 -7.29 -1.97 -21.37
CA GLY A 262 -6.13 -2.69 -20.87
C GLY A 262 -4.81 -1.89 -20.98
N GLU A 263 -4.66 -1.09 -22.03
CA GLU A 263 -3.49 -0.21 -22.21
C GLU A 263 -3.48 0.91 -21.17
N VAL A 264 -4.62 1.56 -20.96
CA VAL A 264 -4.77 2.58 -19.90
C VAL A 264 -4.46 1.99 -18.54
N THR A 265 -5.02 0.82 -18.23
CA THR A 265 -4.75 0.15 -16.93
C THR A 265 -3.27 -0.12 -16.74
N ARG A 266 -2.59 -0.72 -17.75
CA ARG A 266 -1.14 -0.96 -17.71
C ARG A 266 -0.33 0.32 -17.55
N TRP A 267 -0.73 1.40 -18.26
CA TRP A 267 -0.06 2.69 -18.12
C TRP A 267 -0.18 3.24 -16.69
N VAL A 268 -1.39 3.19 -16.12
CA VAL A 268 -1.64 3.65 -14.73
C VAL A 268 -0.85 2.81 -13.73
N GLU A 269 -0.79 1.49 -13.90
CA GLU A 269 0.03 0.59 -13.09
C GLU A 269 1.52 0.94 -13.19
N GLN A 270 2.01 1.22 -14.38
CA GLN A 270 3.42 1.57 -14.61
C GLN A 270 3.82 2.93 -14.05
N TYR A 271 2.97 3.95 -14.17
CA TYR A 271 3.36 5.33 -13.89
C TYR A 271 2.80 5.90 -12.58
N ILE A 272 1.60 5.53 -12.17
CA ILE A 272 0.97 5.99 -10.93
C ILE A 272 1.03 4.90 -9.86
N ASN A 273 0.70 3.67 -10.23
CA ASN A 273 0.74 2.48 -9.39
C ASN A 273 -0.27 2.51 -8.23
N VAL A 274 0.14 2.16 -7.00
CA VAL A 274 -0.74 1.93 -5.84
C VAL A 274 -1.72 3.08 -5.56
N PRO A 275 -1.37 4.38 -5.63
CA PRO A 275 -2.32 5.46 -5.38
C PRO A 275 -3.56 5.47 -6.29
N ALA A 276 -3.47 4.87 -7.48
CA ALA A 276 -4.57 4.78 -8.44
C ALA A 276 -5.21 3.38 -8.53
N TRP A 277 -4.79 2.44 -7.69
CA TRP A 277 -5.34 1.08 -7.72
C TRP A 277 -6.84 1.06 -7.42
N GLY A 278 -7.62 0.44 -8.32
CA GLY A 278 -9.08 0.39 -8.21
C GLY A 278 -9.79 1.74 -8.38
N ARG A 279 -9.09 2.75 -8.93
CA ARG A 279 -9.58 4.13 -9.07
C ARG A 279 -9.59 4.61 -10.52
N ILE A 280 -9.86 3.71 -11.47
CA ILE A 280 -10.05 4.05 -12.89
C ILE A 280 -11.52 3.89 -13.23
N ILE A 281 -12.11 4.92 -13.82
CA ILE A 281 -13.49 4.95 -14.33
C ILE A 281 -13.42 5.02 -15.85
N PHE A 282 -13.90 3.99 -16.53
CA PHE A 282 -14.03 4.01 -17.99
C PHE A 282 -15.42 4.47 -18.38
N THR A 283 -15.51 5.58 -19.10
CA THR A 283 -16.79 6.15 -19.54
C THR A 283 -16.65 6.99 -20.81
N ALA A 284 -17.68 7.00 -21.64
CA ALA A 284 -17.86 7.96 -22.73
C ALA A 284 -18.58 9.24 -22.28
N HIS A 285 -19.01 9.32 -21.00
CA HIS A 285 -19.92 10.35 -20.49
C HIS A 285 -19.35 10.99 -19.21
N LYS A 286 -18.23 11.71 -19.32
CA LYS A 286 -17.58 12.39 -18.19
C LYS A 286 -18.54 13.35 -17.46
N GLN A 287 -19.46 13.99 -18.20
CA GLN A 287 -20.45 14.93 -17.67
C GLN A 287 -21.48 14.31 -16.70
N LEU A 288 -21.61 12.99 -16.66
CA LEU A 288 -22.51 12.30 -15.72
C LEU A 288 -21.82 11.94 -14.40
N LEU A 289 -20.53 12.16 -14.28
CA LEU A 289 -19.78 11.83 -13.09
C LEU A 289 -19.98 12.91 -12.02
N LEU A 290 -20.00 12.47 -10.76
CA LEU A 290 -20.04 13.34 -9.61
C LEU A 290 -18.62 13.53 -9.06
N GLY A 291 -18.21 14.78 -8.89
CA GLY A 291 -16.91 15.16 -8.33
C GLY A 291 -16.89 16.62 -8.00
N ASP A 292 -16.00 17.02 -7.09
CA ASP A 292 -15.82 18.43 -6.73
C ASP A 292 -14.98 19.16 -7.77
N TYR A 293 -14.01 18.45 -8.36
CA TYR A 293 -13.12 18.98 -9.41
C TYR A 293 -12.97 17.97 -10.54
N LEU A 294 -12.81 18.50 -11.77
CA LEU A 294 -12.42 17.72 -12.95
C LEU A 294 -11.20 18.39 -13.59
N ILE A 295 -10.08 17.68 -13.64
CA ILE A 295 -8.87 18.12 -14.36
C ILE A 295 -8.88 17.48 -15.74
N ASP A 296 -9.16 18.27 -16.78
CA ASP A 296 -9.37 17.79 -18.16
C ASP A 296 -8.87 18.83 -19.16
N PRO A 297 -8.19 18.44 -20.25
CA PRO A 297 -7.80 19.38 -21.31
C PRO A 297 -8.95 19.79 -22.23
N ALA A 298 -10.10 19.10 -22.20
CA ALA A 298 -11.25 19.40 -23.05
C ALA A 298 -11.82 20.80 -22.82
N ALA A 299 -12.55 21.33 -23.79
CA ALA A 299 -13.25 22.60 -23.65
C ALA A 299 -14.51 22.45 -22.78
N ASP A 300 -14.93 23.49 -22.07
CA ASP A 300 -16.13 23.50 -21.23
C ASP A 300 -17.40 23.08 -22.00
N SER A 301 -17.48 23.45 -23.27
CA SER A 301 -18.59 23.06 -24.15
C SER A 301 -18.71 21.54 -24.39
N GLU A 302 -17.61 20.79 -24.24
CA GLU A 302 -17.57 19.33 -24.38
C GLU A 302 -17.96 18.62 -23.08
N LEU A 303 -17.87 19.32 -21.96
CA LEU A 303 -18.15 18.80 -20.62
C LEU A 303 -19.51 19.28 -20.08
N GLY A 304 -20.38 19.76 -20.95
CA GLY A 304 -21.67 20.33 -20.58
C GLY A 304 -22.48 19.44 -19.63
N GLY A 305 -22.73 19.94 -18.41
CA GLY A 305 -23.44 19.22 -17.36
C GLY A 305 -22.59 18.72 -16.20
N PHE A 306 -21.26 18.80 -16.26
CA PHE A 306 -20.44 18.53 -15.07
C PHE A 306 -20.70 19.62 -14.00
N MET A 307 -21.07 19.19 -12.79
CA MET A 307 -21.55 20.09 -11.73
C MET A 307 -20.44 20.63 -10.83
N GLY A 308 -19.24 20.06 -10.89
CA GLY A 308 -18.08 20.51 -10.12
C GLY A 308 -17.27 21.60 -10.81
N THR A 309 -16.12 21.94 -10.24
CA THR A 309 -15.17 22.89 -10.82
C THR A 309 -14.33 22.22 -11.91
N HIS A 310 -14.40 22.72 -13.13
CA HIS A 310 -13.51 22.29 -14.21
C HIS A 310 -12.17 23.03 -14.14
N ILE A 311 -11.08 22.30 -14.14
CA ILE A 311 -9.70 22.78 -14.23
C ILE A 311 -9.19 22.36 -15.62
N ARG A 312 -9.20 23.30 -16.56
CA ARG A 312 -8.79 23.01 -17.94
C ARG A 312 -7.28 23.03 -18.06
N LEU A 313 -6.68 21.84 -18.07
CA LEU A 313 -5.23 21.71 -18.23
C LEU A 313 -4.76 22.06 -19.65
N GLY A 314 -3.85 23.00 -19.77
CA GLY A 314 -3.31 23.50 -21.04
C GLY A 314 -3.90 24.85 -21.48
N ASP A 315 -4.80 25.45 -20.68
CA ASP A 315 -5.26 26.82 -20.92
C ASP A 315 -4.29 27.89 -20.37
N ASP A 316 -4.66 29.17 -20.44
CA ASP A 316 -3.82 30.26 -19.95
C ASP A 316 -3.65 30.29 -18.44
N THR A 317 -4.58 29.70 -17.67
CA THR A 317 -4.57 29.66 -16.21
C THR A 317 -3.81 28.43 -15.67
N PHE A 318 -4.04 27.27 -16.28
CA PHE A 318 -3.46 25.99 -15.88
C PHE A 318 -2.65 25.38 -17.03
N LYS A 319 -1.54 26.03 -17.39
CA LYS A 319 -0.68 25.60 -18.51
C LYS A 319 -0.07 24.23 -18.30
N THR A 320 0.31 23.95 -17.05
CA THR A 320 0.98 22.73 -16.63
C THR A 320 0.41 22.21 -15.30
N TRP A 321 0.85 21.06 -14.88
CA TRP A 321 0.53 20.51 -13.59
C TRP A 321 1.06 21.33 -12.38
N ASP A 322 2.06 22.18 -12.59
CA ASP A 322 2.63 23.00 -11.51
C ASP A 322 1.66 24.12 -11.10
N GLU A 323 0.92 24.71 -12.06
CA GLU A 323 -0.16 25.65 -11.74
C GLU A 323 -1.34 24.95 -11.05
N VAL A 324 -1.66 23.71 -11.43
CA VAL A 324 -2.68 22.91 -10.74
C VAL A 324 -2.29 22.66 -9.30
N ILE A 325 -1.03 22.25 -9.02
CA ILE A 325 -0.53 22.09 -7.64
C ILE A 325 -0.66 23.41 -6.88
N THR A 326 -0.19 24.51 -7.45
CA THR A 326 -0.25 25.85 -6.84
C THR A 326 -1.69 26.26 -6.48
N PHE A 327 -2.65 25.94 -7.35
CA PHE A 327 -4.07 26.18 -7.07
C PHE A 327 -4.54 25.42 -5.83
N PHE A 328 -4.27 24.13 -5.75
CA PHE A 328 -4.68 23.31 -4.61
C PHE A 328 -3.92 23.65 -3.31
N GLU A 329 -2.65 24.05 -3.38
CA GLU A 329 -1.90 24.58 -2.22
C GLU A 329 -2.59 25.81 -1.62
N ARG A 330 -3.06 26.73 -2.46
CA ARG A 330 -3.81 27.93 -2.02
C ARG A 330 -5.17 27.60 -1.41
N LEU A 331 -5.77 26.48 -1.78
CA LEU A 331 -7.01 25.99 -1.15
C LEU A 331 -6.76 25.31 0.21
N GLY A 332 -5.51 25.20 0.66
CA GLY A 332 -5.14 24.58 1.94
C GLY A 332 -4.82 23.09 1.86
N GLY A 333 -4.54 22.59 0.69
CA GLY A 333 -3.93 21.26 0.51
C GLY A 333 -2.45 21.33 0.89
N GLN A 334 -2.13 21.07 2.18
CA GLN A 334 -0.74 21.00 2.69
C GLN A 334 -0.10 19.65 2.40
#